data_0148610ea8931f135612c6659dd39571
#
_entry.id   0148610ea8931f135612c6659dd39571
#
_cell.length_a   1.000
_cell.length_b   1.000
_cell.length_c   1.000
_cell.angle_alpha   90.00
_cell.angle_beta   90.00
_cell.angle_gamma   90.00
#
_symmetry.space_group_name_H-M   'P 1'
#
loop_
_entity.id
_entity.type
_entity.pdbx_description
1 polymer ?
#
loop_
_entity_poly.entity_id
_entity_poly.type
_entity_poly.pdbx_seq_one_letter_code
_entity_poly.pdbx_strand_id
1 'polypeptide(L)'
;MCIRDSSSSYKSGFIMPTYGDETTRGFYLRDGGYYFAINDKVDLKVLGEFYTKGSWGLSAQTNYKKRYRFGGNFFFSYQNTKEGEKNMPDYSVSKSFKLTWSHRQDAKANPTQSFSASVNFATSSYERNNLTSMYNPESYTQSTRTSSVSYSKTFSKVGLTLSGTFNLSQNMRDSSISVTLPTLSIS
;
A
#
# COMPACT_ATOMS: atom_id res chain seq x y z
N MET A 1 36.27 -21.50 -5.56
CA MET A 1 35.01 -21.04 -6.18
C MET A 1 34.81 -19.61 -5.74
N CYS A 2 35.18 -18.62 -6.57
CA CYS A 2 35.06 -17.22 -6.24
C CYS A 2 33.59 -16.83 -6.39
N ILE A 3 32.93 -16.54 -5.28
CA ILE A 3 31.62 -15.88 -5.26
C ILE A 3 31.88 -14.44 -5.69
N ARG A 4 31.53 -14.14 -6.93
CA ARG A 4 31.53 -12.78 -7.43
C ARG A 4 30.43 -12.04 -6.66
N ASP A 5 30.82 -11.24 -5.71
CA ASP A 5 29.95 -10.30 -5.05
C ASP A 5 29.48 -9.32 -6.13
N SER A 6 28.24 -9.51 -6.61
CA SER A 6 27.64 -8.51 -7.47
C SER A 6 27.30 -7.33 -6.57
N SER A 7 28.13 -6.30 -6.62
CA SER A 7 27.81 -5.01 -6.08
C SER A 7 26.62 -4.46 -6.87
N SER A 8 25.40 -4.74 -6.41
CA SER A 8 24.21 -4.07 -6.89
C SER A 8 24.32 -2.62 -6.44
N SER A 9 24.89 -1.78 -7.29
CA SER A 9 24.89 -0.35 -7.04
C SER A 9 23.45 0.12 -7.13
N TYR A 10 22.82 0.38 -6.00
CA TYR A 10 21.52 1.01 -5.94
C TYR A 10 21.63 2.42 -6.51
N LYS A 11 20.98 2.65 -7.63
CA LYS A 11 20.99 3.95 -8.31
C LYS A 11 19.60 4.54 -8.21
N SER A 12 19.52 5.74 -7.68
CA SER A 12 18.33 6.59 -7.80
C SER A 12 18.15 7.03 -9.25
N GLY A 13 16.92 7.20 -9.66
CA GLY A 13 16.63 7.56 -11.05
C GLY A 13 15.25 8.18 -11.24
N PHE A 14 15.11 8.89 -12.35
CA PHE A 14 13.85 9.45 -12.79
C PHE A 14 13.00 8.37 -13.46
N ILE A 15 11.70 8.37 -13.15
CA ILE A 15 10.71 7.48 -13.75
C ILE A 15 9.92 8.30 -14.77
N MET A 16 10.02 7.89 -16.02
CA MET A 16 9.32 8.57 -17.12
C MET A 16 7.80 8.36 -16.96
N PRO A 17 7.02 9.44 -17.05
CA PRO A 17 5.58 9.33 -17.02
C PRO A 17 5.03 8.65 -18.28
N THR A 18 3.95 7.95 -18.13
CA THR A 18 3.10 7.51 -19.24
C THR A 18 2.10 8.61 -19.57
N TYR A 19 1.83 8.79 -20.84
CA TYR A 19 0.87 9.79 -21.30
C TYR A 19 -0.26 9.11 -22.07
N GLY A 20 -1.40 9.74 -22.08
CA GLY A 20 -2.58 9.28 -22.80
C GLY A 20 -3.72 10.28 -22.65
N ASP A 21 -4.89 9.88 -23.11
CA ASP A 21 -6.10 10.65 -22.95
C ASP A 21 -7.25 9.83 -22.36
N GLU A 22 -8.13 10.50 -21.66
CA GLU A 22 -9.33 9.94 -21.07
C GLU A 22 -10.50 10.91 -21.26
N THR A 23 -11.63 10.36 -21.63
CA THR A 23 -12.83 11.16 -21.97
C THR A 23 -13.29 12.05 -20.83
N THR A 24 -13.23 11.57 -19.59
CA THR A 24 -13.77 12.27 -18.41
C THR A 24 -12.78 13.29 -17.84
N ARG A 25 -11.48 12.97 -17.80
CA ARG A 25 -10.43 13.77 -17.14
C ARG A 25 -9.46 14.45 -18.11
N GLY A 26 -9.58 14.15 -19.41
CA GLY A 26 -8.73 14.73 -20.47
C GLY A 26 -7.36 14.06 -20.58
N PHE A 27 -6.40 14.74 -21.17
CA PHE A 27 -5.04 14.24 -21.29
C PHE A 27 -4.41 14.04 -19.91
N TYR A 28 -3.63 12.97 -19.77
CA TYR A 28 -2.93 12.67 -18.53
C TYR A 28 -1.43 12.39 -18.72
N LEU A 29 -0.69 12.76 -17.69
CA LEU A 29 0.66 12.28 -17.42
C LEU A 29 0.60 11.49 -16.11
N ARG A 30 0.93 10.21 -16.15
CA ARG A 30 0.74 9.28 -15.03
C ARG A 30 2.01 8.49 -14.75
N ASP A 31 2.16 8.08 -13.48
CA ASP A 31 3.27 7.25 -13.01
C ASP A 31 4.66 7.86 -13.23
N GLY A 32 4.73 9.20 -13.42
CA GLY A 32 5.98 9.93 -13.46
C GLY A 32 6.48 10.26 -12.07
N GLY A 33 7.79 10.20 -11.85
CA GLY A 33 8.33 10.52 -10.56
C GLY A 33 9.80 10.20 -10.38
N TYR A 34 10.18 9.92 -9.16
CA TYR A 34 11.56 9.65 -8.81
C TYR A 34 11.68 8.44 -7.88
N TYR A 35 12.67 7.62 -8.17
CA TYR A 35 13.07 6.49 -7.35
C TYR A 35 14.32 6.87 -6.54
N PHE A 36 14.18 6.87 -5.23
CA PHE A 36 15.26 7.12 -4.28
C PHE A 36 15.80 5.80 -3.74
N ALA A 37 17.01 5.45 -4.13
CA ALA A 37 17.75 4.37 -3.51
C ALA A 37 18.45 4.90 -2.25
N ILE A 38 17.75 4.89 -1.11
CA ILE A 38 18.27 5.46 0.14
C ILE A 38 19.45 4.62 0.66
N ASN A 39 19.27 3.31 0.68
CA ASN A 39 20.32 2.36 1.04
C ASN A 39 19.93 0.94 0.60
N ASP A 40 20.83 -0.04 0.83
CA ASP A 40 20.63 -1.45 0.48
C ASP A 40 19.41 -2.13 1.14
N LYS A 41 18.75 -1.44 2.06
CA LYS A 41 17.67 -2.01 2.87
C LYS A 41 16.34 -1.28 2.71
N VAL A 42 16.38 -0.06 2.17
CA VAL A 42 15.22 0.81 2.06
C VAL A 42 15.26 1.56 0.74
N ASP A 43 14.19 1.48 -0.01
CA ASP A 43 13.93 2.28 -1.18
C ASP A 43 12.67 3.14 -1.00
N LEU A 44 12.58 4.21 -1.75
CA LEU A 44 11.40 5.07 -1.81
C LEU A 44 11.12 5.45 -3.25
N LYS A 45 9.94 5.16 -3.71
CA LYS A 45 9.42 5.53 -5.02
C LYS A 45 8.29 6.52 -4.84
N VAL A 46 8.43 7.70 -5.40
CA VAL A 46 7.39 8.73 -5.37
C VAL A 46 6.92 8.98 -6.80
N LEU A 47 5.62 8.84 -7.03
CA LEU A 47 5.00 9.01 -8.33
C LEU A 47 3.91 10.07 -8.25
N GLY A 48 3.82 10.87 -9.31
CA GLY A 48 2.74 11.84 -9.50
C GLY A 48 1.92 11.51 -10.74
N GLU A 49 0.68 11.94 -10.72
CA GLU A 49 -0.21 11.91 -11.87
C GLU A 49 -0.96 13.24 -11.99
N PHE A 50 -1.11 13.71 -13.22
CA PHE A 50 -1.77 14.98 -13.54
C PHE A 50 -2.68 14.82 -14.75
N TYR A 51 -3.83 15.45 -14.67
CA TYR A 51 -4.84 15.46 -15.73
C TYR A 51 -5.19 16.89 -16.11
N THR A 52 -5.42 17.14 -17.39
CA THR A 52 -5.65 18.49 -17.91
C THR A 52 -6.89 19.17 -17.36
N LYS A 53 -7.93 18.41 -16.97
CA LYS A 53 -9.14 18.95 -16.33
C LYS A 53 -8.97 19.24 -14.83
N GLY A 54 -7.73 19.16 -14.31
CA GLY A 54 -7.38 19.57 -12.96
C GLY A 54 -7.47 18.46 -11.90
N SER A 55 -7.60 17.20 -12.31
CA SER A 55 -7.38 16.04 -11.43
C SER A 55 -5.88 15.83 -11.22
N TRP A 56 -5.49 15.40 -10.04
CA TRP A 56 -4.11 15.07 -9.73
C TRP A 56 -4.03 14.00 -8.66
N GLY A 57 -2.93 13.29 -8.63
CA GLY A 57 -2.65 12.28 -7.63
C GLY A 57 -1.18 12.21 -7.26
N LEU A 58 -0.91 11.71 -6.08
CA LEU A 58 0.42 11.46 -5.56
C LEU A 58 0.44 10.08 -4.93
N SER A 59 1.45 9.29 -5.24
CA SER A 59 1.67 8.00 -4.60
C SER A 59 3.11 7.85 -4.12
N ALA A 60 3.28 7.20 -2.99
CA ALA A 60 4.56 6.89 -2.41
C ALA A 60 4.61 5.40 -2.07
N GLN A 61 5.64 4.73 -2.50
CA GLN A 61 5.90 3.33 -2.23
C GLN A 61 7.29 3.18 -1.62
N THR A 62 7.36 2.52 -0.50
CA THR A 62 8.62 2.21 0.19
C THR A 62 8.69 0.71 0.40
N ASN A 63 9.80 0.10 0.01
CA ASN A 63 10.12 -1.26 0.39
C ASN A 63 11.31 -1.24 1.34
N TYR A 64 11.21 -1.99 2.41
CA TYR A 64 12.30 -2.13 3.37
C TYR A 64 12.52 -3.60 3.69
N LYS A 65 13.80 -3.98 3.70
CA LYS A 65 14.19 -5.36 3.97
C LYS A 65 15.54 -5.41 4.69
N LYS A 66 15.55 -6.04 5.84
CA LYS A 66 16.77 -6.38 6.54
C LYS A 66 16.92 -7.90 6.57
N ARG A 67 17.92 -8.43 5.85
CA ARG A 67 18.16 -9.87 5.77
C ARG A 67 18.19 -10.49 7.16
N TYR A 68 17.52 -11.64 7.30
CA TYR A 68 17.42 -12.42 8.55
C TYR A 68 16.79 -11.66 9.73
N ARG A 69 16.08 -10.56 9.51
CA ARG A 69 15.40 -9.82 10.57
C ARG A 69 13.95 -9.50 10.24
N PHE A 70 13.71 -8.69 9.25
CA PHE A 70 12.36 -8.27 8.86
C PHE A 70 12.33 -7.75 7.43
N GLY A 71 11.16 -7.72 6.88
CA GLY A 71 10.87 -7.06 5.61
C GLY A 71 9.44 -6.56 5.57
N GLY A 72 9.20 -5.61 4.70
CA GLY A 72 7.87 -5.07 4.49
C GLY A 72 7.83 -4.07 3.37
N ASN A 73 6.63 -3.67 3.06
CA ASN A 73 6.35 -2.61 2.10
C ASN A 73 5.29 -1.68 2.67
N PHE A 74 5.41 -0.43 2.30
CA PHE A 74 4.44 0.60 2.61
C PHE A 74 4.05 1.28 1.30
N PHE A 75 2.76 1.42 1.07
CA PHE A 75 2.21 2.12 -0.08
C PHE A 75 1.14 3.10 0.40
N PHE A 76 1.28 4.33 -0.03
CA PHE A 76 0.31 5.38 0.18
C PHE A 76 -0.03 6.03 -1.17
N SER A 77 -1.29 6.26 -1.44
CA SER A 77 -1.74 6.98 -2.62
C SER A 77 -2.87 7.93 -2.24
N TYR A 78 -2.78 9.14 -2.72
CA TYR A 78 -3.81 10.16 -2.59
C TYR A 78 -4.20 10.66 -3.99
N GLN A 79 -5.50 10.77 -4.23
CA GLN A 79 -6.05 11.25 -5.50
C GLN A 79 -7.12 12.31 -5.24
N ASN A 80 -7.05 13.38 -6.02
CA ASN A 80 -8.08 14.40 -6.11
C ASN A 80 -8.63 14.38 -7.55
N THR A 81 -9.76 13.71 -7.72
CA THR A 81 -10.41 13.52 -9.01
C THR A 81 -11.46 14.61 -9.21
N LYS A 82 -11.35 15.33 -10.32
CA LYS A 82 -12.34 16.29 -10.79
C LYS A 82 -12.92 15.77 -12.10
N GLU A 83 -14.19 15.62 -12.15
CA GLU A 83 -14.95 15.18 -13.33
C GLU A 83 -15.92 16.25 -13.76
N GLY A 84 -16.16 16.36 -15.06
CA GLY A 84 -17.02 17.40 -15.62
C GLY A 84 -16.34 18.77 -15.77
N GLU A 85 -17.06 19.73 -16.32
CA GLU A 85 -16.60 21.11 -16.48
C GLU A 85 -17.12 21.99 -15.35
N LYS A 86 -16.24 22.91 -14.90
CA LYS A 86 -16.60 23.92 -13.91
C LYS A 86 -17.80 24.73 -14.41
N ASN A 87 -18.90 24.75 -13.68
CA ASN A 87 -20.19 25.36 -13.98
C ASN A 87 -21.21 24.47 -14.73
N MET A 88 -20.91 23.19 -14.92
CA MET A 88 -21.91 22.21 -15.40
C MET A 88 -22.48 21.37 -14.23
N PRO A 89 -23.71 20.88 -14.35
CA PRO A 89 -24.33 20.05 -13.30
C PRO A 89 -23.59 18.73 -13.04
N ASP A 90 -22.76 18.29 -13.98
CA ASP A 90 -21.94 17.07 -13.88
C ASP A 90 -20.59 17.29 -13.18
N TYR A 91 -20.31 18.52 -12.69
CA TYR A 91 -19.07 18.79 -11.99
C TYR A 91 -19.03 18.09 -10.63
N SER A 92 -18.11 17.19 -10.46
CA SER A 92 -17.87 16.49 -9.20
C SER A 92 -16.40 16.54 -8.79
N VAL A 93 -16.16 16.64 -7.49
CA VAL A 93 -14.83 16.58 -6.91
C VAL A 93 -14.81 15.46 -5.89
N SER A 94 -14.00 14.46 -6.13
CA SER A 94 -13.81 13.32 -5.24
C SER A 94 -12.37 13.25 -4.75
N LYS A 95 -12.21 13.19 -3.44
CA LYS A 95 -10.92 12.96 -2.79
C LYS A 95 -10.87 11.54 -2.29
N SER A 96 -9.83 10.82 -2.64
CA SER A 96 -9.67 9.43 -2.27
C SER A 96 -8.22 9.13 -1.86
N PHE A 97 -8.06 8.18 -0.96
CA PHE A 97 -6.73 7.70 -0.58
C PHE A 97 -6.74 6.20 -0.31
N LYS A 98 -5.56 5.62 -0.43
CA LYS A 98 -5.28 4.22 -0.13
C LYS A 98 -4.00 4.12 0.67
N LEU A 99 -4.03 3.33 1.72
CA LEU A 99 -2.90 2.99 2.56
C LEU A 99 -2.78 1.48 2.61
N THR A 100 -1.62 0.97 2.24
CA THR A 100 -1.31 -0.45 2.38
C THR A 100 0.04 -0.58 3.07
N TRP A 101 0.07 -1.32 4.16
CA TRP A 101 1.31 -1.61 4.87
C TRP A 101 1.37 -3.09 5.18
N SER A 102 2.47 -3.70 4.81
CA SER A 102 2.75 -5.09 5.11
C SER A 102 4.10 -5.19 5.80
N HIS A 103 4.14 -5.83 6.94
CA HIS A 103 5.35 -6.08 7.70
C HIS A 103 5.41 -7.53 8.14
N ARG A 104 6.55 -8.15 7.98
CA ARG A 104 6.80 -9.51 8.43
C ARG A 104 8.18 -9.63 9.06
N GLN A 105 8.21 -10.13 10.27
CA GLN A 105 9.46 -10.52 10.94
C GLN A 105 9.94 -11.86 10.39
N ASP A 106 11.23 -11.99 10.15
CA ASP A 106 11.86 -13.25 9.75
C ASP A 106 12.01 -14.17 10.98
N ALA A 107 11.58 -15.41 10.87
CA ALA A 107 11.73 -16.42 11.93
C ALA A 107 13.20 -16.64 12.38
N LYS A 108 14.15 -16.35 11.50
CA LYS A 108 15.57 -16.43 11.82
C LYS A 108 16.07 -15.30 12.73
N ALA A 109 15.33 -14.20 12.81
CA ALA A 109 15.68 -13.07 13.68
C ALA A 109 15.50 -13.41 15.15
N ASN A 110 14.40 -14.08 15.44
CA ASN A 110 14.07 -14.53 16.78
C ASN A 110 13.10 -15.71 16.69
N PRO A 111 13.58 -16.97 16.88
CA PRO A 111 12.72 -18.14 16.74
C PRO A 111 11.61 -18.23 17.78
N THR A 112 11.74 -17.48 18.87
CA THR A 112 10.74 -17.47 19.97
C THR A 112 9.69 -16.37 19.82
N GLN A 113 9.82 -15.51 18.80
CA GLN A 113 8.91 -14.39 18.59
C GLN A 113 8.60 -14.22 17.11
N SER A 114 7.33 -14.06 16.78
CA SER A 114 6.89 -13.71 15.44
C SER A 114 5.98 -12.49 15.48
N PHE A 115 6.20 -11.57 14.55
CA PHE A 115 5.36 -10.41 14.34
C PHE A 115 5.04 -10.27 12.85
N SER A 116 3.76 -10.16 12.53
CA SER A 116 3.31 -9.85 11.19
C SER A 116 2.14 -8.86 11.25
N ALA A 117 2.16 -7.90 10.35
CA ALA A 117 1.11 -6.91 10.19
C ALA A 117 0.77 -6.75 8.72
N SER A 118 -0.50 -6.70 8.41
CA SER A 118 -1.03 -6.41 7.08
C SER A 118 -2.17 -5.42 7.25
N VAL A 119 -1.93 -4.17 6.88
CA VAL A 119 -2.90 -3.09 6.92
C VAL A 119 -3.30 -2.73 5.50
N ASN A 120 -4.59 -2.72 5.22
CA ASN A 120 -5.14 -2.37 3.92
C ASN A 120 -6.37 -1.49 4.13
N PHE A 121 -6.20 -0.20 3.97
CA PHE A 121 -7.23 0.80 4.16
C PHE A 121 -7.37 1.68 2.91
N ALA A 122 -8.60 1.97 2.51
CA ALA A 122 -8.84 2.90 1.41
C ALA A 122 -10.20 3.58 1.58
N THR A 123 -10.34 4.75 0.95
CA THR A 123 -11.65 5.40 0.79
C THR A 123 -12.52 4.60 -0.17
N SER A 124 -13.82 4.58 0.04
CA SER A 124 -14.80 3.86 -0.80
C SER A 124 -14.76 4.25 -2.29
N SER A 125 -14.39 5.48 -2.57
CA SER A 125 -14.25 6.01 -3.94
C SER A 125 -12.90 5.72 -4.60
N TYR A 126 -11.90 5.21 -3.87
CA TYR A 126 -10.53 5.07 -4.39
C TYR A 126 -10.47 4.22 -5.67
N GLU A 127 -11.04 3.02 -5.63
CA GLU A 127 -10.96 2.11 -6.78
C GLU A 127 -11.76 2.61 -7.98
N ARG A 128 -12.81 3.36 -7.77
CA ARG A 128 -13.60 4.00 -8.84
C ARG A 128 -12.88 5.17 -9.49
N ASN A 129 -12.07 5.89 -8.73
CA ASN A 129 -11.33 7.06 -9.21
C ASN A 129 -9.96 6.70 -9.78
N ASN A 130 -9.45 5.52 -9.47
CA ASN A 130 -8.14 5.09 -9.94
C ASN A 130 -8.25 4.46 -11.33
N LEU A 131 -7.56 5.05 -12.31
CA LEU A 131 -7.61 4.58 -13.69
C LEU A 131 -7.13 3.13 -13.86
N THR A 132 -6.11 2.72 -13.12
CA THR A 132 -5.61 1.34 -13.15
C THR A 132 -6.65 0.36 -12.64
N SER A 133 -7.37 0.72 -11.58
CA SER A 133 -8.43 -0.12 -11.00
C SER A 133 -9.64 -0.21 -11.90
N MET A 134 -9.95 0.84 -12.68
CA MET A 134 -11.06 0.83 -13.64
C MET A 134 -10.87 -0.23 -14.73
N TYR A 135 -9.65 -0.51 -15.13
CA TYR A 135 -9.31 -1.56 -16.09
C TYR A 135 -9.12 -2.96 -15.48
N ASN A 136 -9.19 -3.06 -14.14
CA ASN A 136 -9.06 -4.32 -13.42
C ASN A 136 -10.38 -4.65 -12.70
N PRO A 137 -11.20 -5.59 -13.22
CA PRO A 137 -12.50 -5.93 -12.65
C PRO A 137 -12.42 -6.38 -11.17
N GLU A 138 -11.39 -7.10 -10.80
CA GLU A 138 -11.19 -7.55 -9.40
C GLU A 138 -11.02 -6.37 -8.44
N SER A 139 -10.17 -5.42 -8.81
CA SER A 139 -9.94 -4.21 -7.98
C SER A 139 -11.19 -3.33 -7.93
N TYR A 140 -11.85 -3.15 -9.07
CA TYR A 140 -13.05 -2.31 -9.17
C TYR A 140 -14.24 -2.86 -8.38
N THR A 141 -14.39 -4.18 -8.34
CA THR A 141 -15.50 -4.85 -7.63
C THR A 141 -15.19 -5.18 -6.18
N GLN A 142 -13.96 -4.98 -5.73
CA GLN A 142 -13.57 -5.28 -4.37
C GLN A 142 -14.37 -4.44 -3.36
N SER A 143 -15.27 -5.09 -2.62
CA SER A 143 -16.14 -4.45 -1.65
C SER A 143 -15.65 -4.52 -0.20
N THR A 144 -14.70 -5.40 0.08
CA THR A 144 -14.20 -5.62 1.46
C THR A 144 -12.67 -5.57 1.50
N ARG A 145 -12.13 -4.87 2.47
CA ARG A 145 -10.70 -4.82 2.77
C ARG A 145 -10.45 -5.29 4.19
N THR A 146 -9.48 -6.16 4.34
CA THR A 146 -9.11 -6.70 5.64
C THR A 146 -7.73 -6.22 6.05
N SER A 147 -7.59 -5.89 7.32
CA SER A 147 -6.31 -5.60 7.96
C SER A 147 -6.14 -6.53 9.13
N SER A 148 -4.95 -7.07 9.29
CA SER A 148 -4.65 -7.99 10.39
C SER A 148 -3.28 -7.70 10.99
N VAL A 149 -3.20 -7.79 12.29
CA VAL A 149 -1.93 -7.72 13.02
C VAL A 149 -1.86 -8.95 13.92
N SER A 150 -0.80 -9.71 13.80
CA SER A 150 -0.56 -10.89 14.63
C SER A 150 0.80 -10.82 15.31
N TYR A 151 0.79 -11.16 16.58
CA TYR A 151 1.97 -11.26 17.41
C TYR A 151 1.97 -12.58 18.17
N SER A 152 3.08 -13.28 18.16
CA SER A 152 3.24 -14.51 18.95
C SER A 152 4.60 -14.53 19.62
N LYS A 153 4.64 -14.93 20.89
CA LYS A 153 5.86 -15.08 21.66
C LYS A 153 5.84 -16.35 22.49
N THR A 154 6.87 -17.16 22.30
CA THR A 154 7.06 -18.40 23.07
C THR A 154 8.14 -18.18 24.14
N PHE A 155 7.78 -18.45 25.37
CA PHE A 155 8.69 -18.42 26.52
C PHE A 155 9.26 -19.83 26.75
N SER A 156 10.38 -20.13 26.14
CA SER A 156 11.01 -21.47 26.17
C SER A 156 11.35 -21.96 27.58
N LYS A 157 11.55 -21.04 28.55
CA LYS A 157 11.83 -21.41 29.93
C LYS A 157 10.65 -21.99 30.68
N VAL A 158 9.43 -21.62 30.27
CA VAL A 158 8.17 -21.99 30.96
C VAL A 158 7.28 -22.85 30.05
N GLY A 159 7.67 -23.04 28.79
CA GLY A 159 6.86 -23.74 27.79
C GLY A 159 5.58 -23.02 27.40
N LEU A 160 5.48 -21.70 27.66
CA LEU A 160 4.26 -20.94 27.48
C LEU A 160 4.32 -20.13 26.17
N THR A 161 3.28 -20.24 25.36
CA THR A 161 3.12 -19.45 24.14
C THR A 161 1.99 -18.45 24.29
N LEU A 162 2.32 -17.17 24.15
CA LEU A 162 1.37 -16.08 24.11
C LEU A 162 1.16 -15.68 22.64
N SER A 163 -0.07 -15.71 22.17
CA SER A 163 -0.42 -15.23 20.82
C SER A 163 -1.60 -14.26 20.87
N GLY A 164 -1.50 -13.19 20.11
CA GLY A 164 -2.53 -12.18 19.97
C GLY A 164 -2.76 -11.85 18.50
N THR A 165 -4.03 -11.78 18.09
CA THR A 165 -4.43 -11.38 16.75
C THR A 165 -5.48 -10.28 16.81
N PHE A 166 -5.29 -9.26 16.02
CA PHE A 166 -6.23 -8.17 15.82
C PHE A 166 -6.65 -8.13 14.35
N ASN A 167 -7.95 -8.09 14.09
CA ASN A 167 -8.48 -8.01 12.73
C ASN A 167 -9.44 -6.83 12.60
N LEU A 168 -9.32 -6.14 11.47
CA LEU A 168 -10.19 -5.06 11.05
C LEU A 168 -10.68 -5.34 9.64
N SER A 169 -11.98 -5.28 9.43
CA SER A 169 -12.62 -5.44 8.12
C SER A 169 -13.39 -4.18 7.77
N GLN A 170 -13.05 -3.60 6.62
CA GLN A 170 -13.73 -2.43 6.07
C GLN A 170 -14.62 -2.86 4.91
N ASN A 171 -15.92 -2.57 4.99
CA ASN A 171 -16.86 -2.76 3.91
C ASN A 171 -17.00 -1.46 3.11
N MET A 172 -16.65 -1.51 1.85
CA MET A 172 -16.63 -0.34 0.96
C MET A 172 -18.02 0.06 0.47
N ARG A 173 -19.00 -0.87 0.45
CA ARG A 173 -20.37 -0.60 0.03
C ARG A 173 -21.12 0.22 1.06
N ASP A 174 -21.07 -0.19 2.30
CA ASP A 174 -21.81 0.39 3.41
C ASP A 174 -21.00 1.42 4.19
N SER A 175 -19.74 1.66 3.76
CA SER A 175 -18.77 2.51 4.47
C SER A 175 -18.65 2.15 5.96
N SER A 176 -18.84 0.86 6.28
CA SER A 176 -18.79 0.35 7.64
C SER A 176 -17.43 -0.28 7.94
N ILE A 177 -17.03 -0.18 9.20
CA ILE A 177 -15.80 -0.76 9.70
C ILE A 177 -16.15 -1.71 10.83
N SER A 178 -15.81 -2.99 10.65
CA SER A 178 -15.95 -4.01 11.68
C SER A 178 -14.59 -4.26 12.32
N VAL A 179 -14.51 -4.05 13.62
CA VAL A 179 -13.31 -4.30 14.42
C VAL A 179 -13.54 -5.55 15.23
N THR A 180 -12.73 -6.56 15.00
CA THR A 180 -12.72 -7.76 15.84
C THR A 180 -11.74 -7.52 16.99
N LEU A 181 -12.24 -7.61 18.21
CA LEU A 181 -11.42 -7.47 19.42
C LEU A 181 -10.23 -8.45 19.37
N PRO A 182 -9.07 -8.05 19.88
CA PRO A 182 -7.90 -8.92 19.87
C PRO A 182 -8.19 -10.19 20.66
N THR A 183 -8.00 -11.32 19.99
CA THR A 183 -8.04 -12.62 20.65
C THR A 183 -6.66 -12.90 21.24
N LEU A 184 -6.62 -13.11 22.57
CA LEU A 184 -5.42 -13.49 23.28
C LEU A 184 -5.54 -14.97 23.65
N SER A 185 -4.60 -15.78 23.21
CA SER A 185 -4.52 -17.19 23.60
C SER A 185 -3.20 -17.48 24.29
N ILE A 186 -3.28 -18.25 25.36
CA ILE A 186 -2.16 -18.71 26.17
C ILE A 186 -2.21 -20.22 26.16
N SER A 187 -1.18 -20.87 25.70
CA SER A 187 -1.04 -22.34 25.66
C SER A 187 0.34 -22.78 26.12
#